data_e6f98de5985a46283b0fe564688a8515
#
_entry.id   e6f98de5985a46283b0fe564688a8515
#
_cell.length_a   1.000
_cell.length_b   1.000
_cell.length_c   1.000
_cell.angle_alpha   90.00
_cell.angle_beta   90.00
_cell.angle_gamma   90.00
#
_symmetry.space_group_name_H-M   'P 1'
#
loop_
_entity.id
_entity.type
_entity.pdbx_description
1 polymer ?
#
loop_
_entity_poly.entity_id
_entity_poly.type
_entity_poly.pdbx_seq_one_letter_code
_entity_poly.pdbx_strand_id
1 'polypeptide(L)'
;MKRELTTKLLPLVAAILMTATAFAAPAAPRARDLGVPFDGTPGSLNAITDVPGVTVGHETIIRDLAENRAVRTGVTAILPRGRESMNTAVYAGWYTLNGNGEMTGTTWIEESGFLEGPVMITNTHSIGAVHEGVIRWRVAQSAADHSGYFWSLPVVAETWDGHLNDINGFHVRPEHAAAALDRANGDEVAEGSVGGGTGMICFEFKCGIGTSSRIAEVAGDHYTLGVLVQANYGRRENLRVAGVAVGREMPGDLIYSQIGGDAGMLSSIIVVVATDAPLLPQQLERLARRVPLAIGRTGDTGSNGSGDIFVAFSTANEAASRGYTDATILSIPNDSLNPLFAATVQATEEAIINALVAGRDMLGDQGRRARGIDHNELRRLVLPPSTEESE
;
A
#
# COMPACT_ATOMS: atom_id res chain seq x y z
N MET A 1 15.08 53.30 -65.97
CA MET A 1 14.23 52.38 -65.12
C MET A 1 15.18 51.63 -64.17
N LYS A 2 15.38 52.16 -62.94
CA LYS A 2 16.20 51.53 -61.89
C LYS A 2 15.25 50.83 -60.92
N ARG A 3 15.39 49.53 -60.73
CA ARG A 3 14.66 48.72 -59.68
C ARG A 3 15.56 48.75 -58.45
N GLU A 4 15.01 49.33 -57.37
CA GLU A 4 15.60 49.21 -56.04
C GLU A 4 15.16 47.89 -55.42
N LEU A 5 16.16 47.11 -54.98
CA LEU A 5 15.96 45.93 -54.14
C LEU A 5 15.97 46.36 -52.66
N THR A 6 14.84 46.31 -52.03
CA THR A 6 14.70 46.45 -50.54
C THR A 6 14.89 45.11 -49.85
N THR A 7 16.02 44.96 -49.20
CA THR A 7 16.33 43.79 -48.33
C THR A 7 15.62 43.97 -46.98
N LYS A 8 14.65 43.10 -46.68
CA LYS A 8 14.03 43.04 -45.35
C LYS A 8 14.86 42.13 -44.45
N LEU A 9 15.48 42.69 -43.40
CA LEU A 9 16.06 41.95 -42.29
C LEU A 9 14.92 41.46 -41.39
N LEU A 10 14.82 40.14 -41.22
CA LEU A 10 14.03 39.52 -40.14
C LEU A 10 14.87 39.46 -38.85
N PRO A 11 14.33 39.85 -37.69
CA PRO A 11 15.04 39.64 -36.44
C PRO A 11 14.88 38.17 -35.99
N LEU A 12 16.03 37.54 -35.75
CA LEU A 12 16.14 36.21 -35.17
C LEU A 12 15.86 36.33 -33.67
N VAL A 13 14.68 35.89 -33.23
CA VAL A 13 14.35 35.78 -31.81
C VAL A 13 14.90 34.46 -31.32
N ALA A 14 15.99 34.49 -30.59
CA ALA A 14 16.53 33.32 -29.89
C ALA A 14 15.65 33.03 -28.66
N ALA A 15 14.86 31.97 -28.73
CA ALA A 15 14.13 31.44 -27.58
C ALA A 15 15.14 30.68 -26.69
N ILE A 16 15.46 31.24 -25.52
CA ILE A 16 16.21 30.56 -24.48
C ILE A 16 15.23 29.58 -23.79
N LEU A 17 15.34 28.29 -24.09
CA LEU A 17 14.70 27.23 -23.33
C LEU A 17 15.40 27.15 -21.95
N MET A 18 14.79 27.71 -20.91
CA MET A 18 15.15 27.39 -19.53
C MET A 18 14.63 26.00 -19.21
N THR A 19 15.50 25.01 -19.23
CA THR A 19 15.19 23.69 -18.62
C THR A 19 15.15 23.87 -17.11
N ALA A 20 13.95 23.95 -16.57
CA ALA A 20 13.75 23.84 -15.11
C ALA A 20 14.09 22.40 -14.71
N THR A 21 15.28 22.21 -14.12
CA THR A 21 15.59 21.00 -13.36
C THR A 21 14.68 20.99 -12.14
N ALA A 22 13.62 20.20 -12.19
CA ALA A 22 12.83 19.90 -11.00
C ALA A 22 13.74 19.13 -10.02
N PHE A 23 14.21 19.80 -8.98
CA PHE A 23 14.79 19.11 -7.84
C PHE A 23 13.67 18.25 -7.24
N ALA A 24 13.81 16.94 -7.32
CA ALA A 24 12.96 16.03 -6.57
C ALA A 24 13.08 16.41 -5.07
N ALA A 25 11.94 16.63 -4.42
CA ALA A 25 11.95 16.83 -2.97
C ALA A 25 12.61 15.59 -2.34
N PRO A 26 13.45 15.76 -1.29
CA PRO A 26 14.05 14.62 -0.61
C PRO A 26 12.96 13.65 -0.18
N ALA A 27 13.19 12.35 -0.37
CA ALA A 27 12.28 11.32 0.06
C ALA A 27 11.96 11.50 1.56
N ALA A 28 10.73 11.20 1.95
CA ALA A 28 10.36 11.24 3.35
C ALA A 28 11.23 10.24 4.13
N PRO A 29 11.69 10.57 5.35
CA PRO A 29 12.42 9.61 6.15
C PRO A 29 11.53 8.42 6.46
N ARG A 30 12.11 7.23 6.52
CA ARG A 30 11.46 6.00 6.96
C ARG A 30 11.74 5.77 8.45
N ALA A 31 11.04 4.84 9.06
CA ALA A 31 11.18 4.59 10.49
C ALA A 31 12.61 4.20 10.89
N ARG A 32 13.33 3.44 10.06
CA ARG A 32 14.74 3.11 10.30
C ARG A 32 15.65 4.33 10.25
N ASP A 33 15.37 5.32 9.41
CA ASP A 33 16.14 6.57 9.33
C ASP A 33 15.98 7.41 10.60
N LEU A 34 14.88 7.22 11.33
CA LEU A 34 14.64 7.79 12.64
C LEU A 34 15.26 6.99 13.78
N GLY A 35 15.91 5.85 13.49
CA GLY A 35 16.53 4.99 14.46
C GLY A 35 15.59 4.00 15.15
N VAL A 36 14.33 3.86 14.66
CA VAL A 36 13.42 2.84 15.21
C VAL A 36 13.99 1.44 14.95
N PRO A 37 14.18 0.62 15.98
CA PRO A 37 14.72 -0.73 15.79
C PRO A 37 13.64 -1.68 15.26
N PHE A 38 14.01 -2.53 14.31
CA PHE A 38 13.18 -3.60 13.78
C PHE A 38 13.98 -4.89 13.63
N ASP A 39 13.33 -6.01 13.92
CA ASP A 39 13.89 -7.34 13.74
C ASP A 39 13.97 -7.75 12.26
N GLY A 40 14.88 -8.67 11.96
CA GLY A 40 15.07 -9.27 10.65
C GLY A 40 15.85 -8.40 9.67
N THR A 41 16.28 -9.01 8.57
CA THR A 41 17.10 -8.36 7.52
C THR A 41 16.20 -7.93 6.37
N PRO A 42 16.10 -6.64 6.03
CA PRO A 42 15.33 -6.19 4.88
C PRO A 42 16.03 -6.54 3.56
N GLY A 43 15.27 -6.56 2.47
CA GLY A 43 15.80 -6.52 1.10
C GLY A 43 16.36 -5.13 0.76
N SER A 44 16.83 -4.97 -0.47
CA SER A 44 17.57 -3.77 -0.90
C SER A 44 16.74 -2.49 -0.90
N LEU A 45 15.45 -2.58 -1.24
CA LEU A 45 14.50 -1.46 -1.23
C LEU A 45 13.73 -1.40 0.10
N ASN A 46 13.80 -2.47 0.90
CA ASN A 46 12.95 -2.66 2.07
C ASN A 46 11.46 -2.41 1.74
N ALA A 47 10.98 -2.96 0.64
CA ALA A 47 9.66 -2.75 0.08
C ALA A 47 9.08 -4.05 -0.47
N ILE A 48 7.77 -4.10 -0.72
CA ILE A 48 7.11 -5.24 -1.35
C ILE A 48 7.70 -5.56 -2.73
N THR A 49 8.25 -4.56 -3.40
CA THR A 49 8.92 -4.68 -4.71
C THR A 49 10.29 -5.37 -4.65
N ASP A 50 10.83 -5.69 -3.48
CA ASP A 50 11.97 -6.60 -3.36
C ASP A 50 11.61 -8.03 -3.78
N VAL A 51 10.33 -8.40 -3.75
CA VAL A 51 9.87 -9.70 -4.23
C VAL A 51 9.91 -9.72 -5.76
N PRO A 52 10.67 -10.61 -6.39
CA PRO A 52 10.85 -10.64 -7.84
C PRO A 52 9.51 -10.68 -8.60
N GLY A 53 9.35 -9.76 -9.55
CA GLY A 53 8.18 -9.63 -10.40
C GLY A 53 7.09 -8.73 -9.84
N VAL A 54 7.08 -8.42 -8.55
CA VAL A 54 6.08 -7.52 -7.95
C VAL A 54 6.33 -6.08 -8.38
N THR A 55 5.26 -5.42 -8.84
CA THR A 55 5.29 -3.99 -9.17
C THR A 55 4.16 -3.26 -8.48
N VAL A 56 4.38 -1.98 -8.15
CA VAL A 56 3.42 -1.12 -7.45
C VAL A 56 3.24 0.19 -8.19
N GLY A 57 1.99 0.65 -8.29
CA GLY A 57 1.66 1.95 -8.87
C GLY A 57 0.59 2.69 -8.09
N HIS A 58 0.63 4.01 -8.13
CA HIS A 58 -0.30 4.88 -7.43
C HIS A 58 -0.93 5.91 -8.36
N GLU A 59 -2.21 6.16 -8.19
CA GLU A 59 -2.91 7.34 -8.68
C GLU A 59 -3.45 8.12 -7.49
N THR A 60 -2.90 9.32 -7.27
CA THR A 60 -3.23 10.19 -6.14
C THR A 60 -4.14 11.33 -6.59
N ILE A 61 -5.26 11.53 -5.89
CA ILE A 61 -6.24 12.55 -6.22
C ILE A 61 -6.34 13.55 -5.06
N ILE A 62 -5.72 14.71 -5.21
CA ILE A 62 -5.74 15.82 -4.26
C ILE A 62 -6.31 17.04 -4.96
N ARG A 63 -7.49 17.50 -4.53
CA ARG A 63 -8.15 18.69 -5.06
C ARG A 63 -8.94 19.40 -3.97
N ASP A 64 -8.85 20.72 -3.94
CA ASP A 64 -9.78 21.55 -3.15
C ASP A 64 -10.99 21.91 -4.02
N LEU A 65 -12.16 21.83 -3.44
CA LEU A 65 -13.44 22.13 -4.08
C LEU A 65 -14.05 23.37 -3.46
N ALA A 66 -15.12 23.89 -4.07
CA ALA A 66 -15.91 24.98 -3.49
C ALA A 66 -16.53 24.56 -2.13
N GLU A 67 -16.99 25.54 -1.37
CA GLU A 67 -17.73 25.33 -0.10
C GLU A 67 -16.95 24.52 0.95
N ASN A 68 -15.61 24.71 1.03
CA ASN A 68 -14.74 24.04 1.98
C ASN A 68 -14.76 22.51 1.87
N ARG A 69 -15.05 21.97 0.67
CA ARG A 69 -14.98 20.54 0.37
C ARG A 69 -13.60 20.20 -0.19
N ALA A 70 -13.17 18.97 0.00
CA ALA A 70 -11.87 18.52 -0.49
C ALA A 70 -11.87 17.05 -0.91
N VAL A 71 -11.11 16.73 -1.95
CA VAL A 71 -10.80 15.36 -2.39
C VAL A 71 -9.42 14.98 -1.89
N ARG A 72 -9.32 13.91 -1.12
CA ARG A 72 -8.10 13.35 -0.56
C ARG A 72 -8.18 11.83 -0.64
N THR A 73 -7.99 11.29 -1.84
CA THR A 73 -8.21 9.88 -2.14
C THR A 73 -7.30 9.39 -3.26
N GLY A 74 -7.48 8.16 -3.73
CA GLY A 74 -6.73 7.62 -4.84
C GLY A 74 -6.86 6.11 -4.99
N VAL A 75 -5.96 5.54 -5.78
CA VAL A 75 -5.89 4.11 -6.07
C VAL A 75 -4.45 3.63 -5.99
N THR A 76 -4.22 2.51 -5.33
CA THR A 76 -2.95 1.77 -5.31
C THR A 76 -3.14 0.46 -6.04
N ALA A 77 -2.23 0.12 -6.94
CA ALA A 77 -2.19 -1.13 -7.69
C ALA A 77 -0.95 -1.94 -7.30
N ILE A 78 -1.13 -3.23 -7.00
CA ILE A 78 -0.04 -4.20 -6.78
C ILE A 78 -0.21 -5.30 -7.81
N LEU A 79 0.79 -5.50 -8.68
CA LEU A 79 0.78 -6.52 -9.71
C LEU A 79 1.77 -7.62 -9.31
N PRO A 80 1.29 -8.85 -9.07
CA PRO A 80 2.14 -9.94 -8.56
C PRO A 80 3.29 -10.33 -9.49
N ARG A 81 3.13 -10.16 -10.80
CA ARG A 81 4.14 -10.51 -11.83
C ARG A 81 4.32 -9.42 -12.88
N GLY A 82 4.08 -8.15 -12.51
CA GLY A 82 4.16 -7.03 -13.43
C GLY A 82 3.12 -7.10 -14.57
N ARG A 83 3.22 -6.19 -15.52
CA ARG A 83 2.22 -6.05 -16.60
C ARG A 83 2.24 -7.19 -17.62
N GLU A 84 3.42 -7.68 -17.95
CA GLU A 84 3.59 -8.70 -19.00
C GLU A 84 3.01 -10.06 -18.58
N SER A 85 2.93 -10.34 -17.29
CA SER A 85 2.43 -11.59 -16.75
C SER A 85 1.00 -11.51 -16.18
N MET A 86 0.22 -10.50 -16.57
CA MET A 86 -1.17 -10.30 -16.10
C MET A 86 -2.10 -11.48 -16.32
N ASN A 87 -1.81 -12.33 -17.30
CA ASN A 87 -2.59 -13.53 -17.56
C ASN A 87 -2.04 -14.78 -16.84
N THR A 88 -1.02 -14.61 -16.00
CA THR A 88 -0.41 -15.68 -15.23
C THR A 88 -0.82 -15.51 -13.77
N ALA A 89 -1.77 -16.32 -13.32
CA ALA A 89 -2.22 -16.32 -11.93
C ALA A 89 -1.10 -16.71 -10.96
N VAL A 90 -1.23 -16.34 -9.71
CA VAL A 90 -0.32 -16.71 -8.63
C VAL A 90 -1.09 -17.47 -7.55
N TYR A 91 -0.46 -18.41 -6.86
CA TYR A 91 -1.06 -18.99 -5.66
C TYR A 91 -1.26 -17.91 -4.61
N ALA A 92 -2.44 -17.94 -3.97
CA ALA A 92 -2.83 -16.99 -2.95
C ALA A 92 -3.65 -17.63 -1.84
N GLY A 93 -3.68 -16.95 -0.69
CA GLY A 93 -4.57 -17.21 0.41
C GLY A 93 -4.94 -15.89 1.06
N TRP A 94 -6.07 -15.84 1.74
CA TRP A 94 -6.56 -14.63 2.38
C TRP A 94 -7.06 -14.90 3.80
N TYR A 95 -7.19 -13.85 4.60
CA TYR A 95 -7.73 -13.95 5.94
C TYR A 95 -8.35 -12.61 6.36
N THR A 96 -9.47 -12.66 7.05
CA THR A 96 -10.07 -11.48 7.68
C THR A 96 -10.03 -11.62 9.21
N LEU A 97 -9.51 -10.59 9.89
CA LEU A 97 -9.62 -10.46 11.33
C LEU A 97 -10.96 -9.86 11.71
N ASN A 98 -11.38 -8.80 11.00
CA ASN A 98 -12.65 -8.11 11.15
C ASN A 98 -13.28 -7.86 9.79
N GLY A 99 -14.58 -8.05 9.67
CA GLY A 99 -15.31 -8.05 8.42
C GLY A 99 -16.08 -6.76 8.09
N ASN A 100 -15.87 -5.64 8.80
CA ASN A 100 -16.51 -4.36 8.44
C ASN A 100 -15.72 -3.65 7.33
N GLY A 101 -15.51 -4.33 6.21
CA GLY A 101 -14.77 -3.88 5.04
C GLY A 101 -15.01 -4.80 3.86
N GLU A 102 -14.44 -4.47 2.72
CA GLU A 102 -14.61 -5.24 1.49
C GLU A 102 -13.25 -5.57 0.85
N MET A 103 -13.14 -6.79 0.36
CA MET A 103 -12.14 -7.25 -0.61
C MET A 103 -12.82 -8.17 -1.61
N THR A 104 -13.01 -7.71 -2.83
CA THR A 104 -13.65 -8.50 -3.90
C THR A 104 -12.75 -9.65 -4.34
N GLY A 105 -13.29 -10.67 -5.02
CA GLY A 105 -12.53 -11.79 -5.58
C GLY A 105 -12.05 -12.83 -4.55
N THR A 106 -12.30 -12.64 -3.27
CA THR A 106 -11.87 -13.56 -2.20
C THR A 106 -12.52 -14.94 -2.30
N THR A 107 -13.78 -15.03 -2.77
CA THR A 107 -14.45 -16.31 -3.00
C THR A 107 -13.73 -17.17 -4.03
N TRP A 108 -13.16 -16.57 -5.07
CA TRP A 108 -12.39 -17.30 -6.06
C TRP A 108 -11.00 -17.69 -5.54
N ILE A 109 -10.36 -16.83 -4.77
CA ILE A 109 -9.09 -17.19 -4.08
C ILE A 109 -9.33 -18.38 -3.16
N GLU A 110 -10.42 -18.39 -2.40
CA GLU A 110 -10.78 -19.49 -1.49
C GLU A 110 -11.01 -20.81 -2.22
N GLU A 111 -11.77 -20.78 -3.33
CA GLU A 111 -12.14 -21.96 -4.10
C GLU A 111 -10.96 -22.52 -4.91
N SER A 112 -10.24 -21.64 -5.63
CA SER A 112 -9.23 -22.04 -6.61
C SER A 112 -7.80 -22.07 -6.05
N GLY A 113 -7.54 -21.32 -5.01
CA GLY A 113 -6.18 -21.04 -4.51
C GLY A 113 -5.40 -20.04 -5.38
N PHE A 114 -6.05 -19.36 -6.34
CA PHE A 114 -5.40 -18.44 -7.26
C PHE A 114 -5.89 -17.01 -7.12
N LEU A 115 -4.94 -16.09 -7.19
CA LEU A 115 -5.14 -14.67 -7.47
C LEU A 115 -4.88 -14.40 -8.94
N GLU A 116 -5.90 -13.93 -9.65
CA GLU A 116 -5.86 -13.65 -11.09
C GLU A 116 -5.84 -12.16 -11.36
N GLY A 117 -4.66 -11.59 -11.59
CA GLY A 117 -4.48 -10.16 -11.88
C GLY A 117 -4.00 -9.36 -10.68
N PRO A 118 -4.21 -8.01 -10.70
CA PRO A 118 -3.72 -7.13 -9.66
C PRO A 118 -4.56 -7.20 -8.38
N VAL A 119 -3.93 -6.83 -7.26
CA VAL A 119 -4.63 -6.38 -6.06
C VAL A 119 -4.72 -4.85 -6.11
N MET A 120 -5.93 -4.31 -6.03
CA MET A 120 -6.17 -2.87 -6.02
C MET A 120 -6.65 -2.45 -4.64
N ILE A 121 -6.24 -1.25 -4.18
CA ILE A 121 -6.69 -0.69 -2.91
C ILE A 121 -7.15 0.75 -3.13
N THR A 122 -8.31 1.10 -2.60
CA THR A 122 -8.92 2.45 -2.74
C THR A 122 -9.72 2.84 -1.49
N ASN A 123 -10.72 3.71 -1.62
CA ASN A 123 -11.65 4.00 -0.53
C ASN A 123 -12.96 3.19 -0.63
N THR A 124 -13.70 3.14 0.47
CA THR A 124 -14.92 2.33 0.64
C THR A 124 -15.95 2.51 -0.47
N HIS A 125 -16.22 3.75 -0.90
CA HIS A 125 -17.25 4.01 -1.91
C HIS A 125 -16.77 3.86 -3.35
N SER A 126 -15.50 3.54 -3.56
CA SER A 126 -14.88 3.51 -4.89
C SER A 126 -14.57 2.11 -5.41
N ILE A 127 -14.87 1.06 -4.65
CA ILE A 127 -14.60 -0.34 -5.04
C ILE A 127 -15.19 -0.63 -6.42
N GLY A 128 -16.46 -0.31 -6.66
CA GLY A 128 -17.14 -0.57 -7.94
C GLY A 128 -16.46 0.12 -9.13
N ALA A 129 -16.04 1.38 -8.97
CA ALA A 129 -15.34 2.12 -10.02
C ALA A 129 -13.95 1.53 -10.34
N VAL A 130 -13.21 1.14 -9.29
CA VAL A 130 -11.88 0.52 -9.46
C VAL A 130 -12.01 -0.87 -10.06
N HIS A 131 -12.98 -1.66 -9.62
CA HIS A 131 -13.28 -2.99 -10.17
C HIS A 131 -13.58 -2.90 -11.68
N GLU A 132 -14.49 -2.00 -12.10
CA GLU A 132 -14.77 -1.73 -13.50
C GLU A 132 -13.50 -1.27 -14.24
N GLY A 133 -12.70 -0.41 -13.62
CA GLY A 133 -11.46 0.12 -14.20
C GLY A 133 -10.44 -0.96 -14.52
N VAL A 134 -10.26 -1.95 -13.65
CA VAL A 134 -9.37 -3.10 -13.90
C VAL A 134 -9.88 -3.92 -15.09
N ILE A 135 -11.18 -4.22 -15.15
CA ILE A 135 -11.75 -4.97 -16.26
C ILE A 135 -11.55 -4.23 -17.59
N ARG A 136 -11.88 -2.93 -17.63
CA ARG A 136 -11.71 -2.09 -18.83
C ARG A 136 -10.24 -2.03 -19.27
N TRP A 137 -9.32 -1.88 -18.33
CA TRP A 137 -7.88 -1.83 -18.60
C TRP A 137 -7.39 -3.15 -19.20
N ARG A 138 -7.80 -4.31 -18.64
CA ARG A 138 -7.45 -5.63 -19.17
C ARG A 138 -8.02 -5.87 -20.55
N VAL A 139 -9.27 -5.50 -20.80
CA VAL A 139 -9.91 -5.59 -22.13
C VAL A 139 -9.14 -4.75 -23.15
N ALA A 140 -8.70 -3.55 -22.79
CA ALA A 140 -7.92 -2.67 -23.66
C ALA A 140 -6.52 -3.24 -23.99
N GLN A 141 -5.95 -4.11 -23.15
CA GLN A 141 -4.71 -4.82 -23.45
C GLN A 141 -4.89 -5.97 -24.45
N SER A 142 -6.09 -6.19 -24.99
CA SER A 142 -6.44 -7.29 -25.89
C SER A 142 -6.14 -8.68 -25.30
N ALA A 143 -6.29 -8.82 -24.01
CA ALA A 143 -5.99 -10.04 -23.25
C ALA A 143 -7.16 -11.04 -23.24
N ALA A 144 -7.94 -11.12 -24.33
CA ALA A 144 -8.99 -12.12 -24.44
C ALA A 144 -8.40 -13.53 -24.38
N ASP A 145 -9.08 -14.41 -23.66
CA ASP A 145 -8.75 -15.82 -23.67
C ASP A 145 -9.01 -16.48 -25.05
N HIS A 146 -8.67 -17.77 -25.17
CA HIS A 146 -8.85 -18.51 -26.40
C HIS A 146 -10.32 -18.65 -26.85
N SER A 147 -11.30 -18.36 -25.98
CA SER A 147 -12.73 -18.34 -26.32
C SER A 147 -13.17 -17.03 -27.00
N GLY A 148 -12.30 -16.01 -27.01
CA GLY A 148 -12.61 -14.68 -27.51
C GLY A 148 -13.37 -13.79 -26.49
N TYR A 149 -13.69 -14.33 -25.33
CA TYR A 149 -14.25 -13.59 -24.19
C TYR A 149 -13.15 -13.16 -23.23
N PHE A 150 -13.44 -12.18 -22.42
CA PHE A 150 -12.55 -11.73 -21.39
C PHE A 150 -13.15 -12.00 -20.00
N TRP A 151 -12.55 -12.91 -19.27
CA TRP A 151 -12.93 -13.22 -17.90
C TRP A 151 -12.02 -12.50 -16.91
N SER A 152 -12.59 -11.85 -15.90
CA SER A 152 -11.82 -11.24 -14.82
C SER A 152 -12.65 -11.10 -13.55
N LEU A 153 -12.09 -11.50 -12.42
CA LEU A 153 -12.59 -11.25 -11.08
C LEU A 153 -11.55 -10.43 -10.31
N PRO A 154 -11.51 -9.08 -10.51
CA PRO A 154 -10.53 -8.24 -9.86
C PRO A 154 -10.60 -8.31 -8.33
N VAL A 155 -9.45 -8.31 -7.68
CA VAL A 155 -9.34 -8.12 -6.22
C VAL A 155 -9.20 -6.63 -5.95
N VAL A 156 -10.23 -6.06 -5.32
CA VAL A 156 -10.28 -4.65 -4.93
C VAL A 156 -10.64 -4.56 -3.46
N ALA A 157 -9.75 -3.97 -2.68
CA ALA A 157 -9.91 -3.76 -1.25
C ALA A 157 -10.03 -2.27 -0.90
N GLU A 158 -10.43 -1.96 0.33
CA GLU A 158 -10.69 -0.58 0.72
C GLU A 158 -10.38 -0.29 2.18
N THR A 159 -10.17 0.99 2.48
CA THR A 159 -10.28 1.59 3.80
C THR A 159 -11.02 2.93 3.72
N TRP A 160 -11.65 3.37 4.80
CA TRP A 160 -12.50 4.56 4.81
C TRP A 160 -11.69 5.86 4.93
N ASP A 161 -11.84 6.79 3.97
CA ASP A 161 -11.13 8.07 3.94
C ASP A 161 -12.01 9.31 4.25
N GLY A 162 -13.27 9.10 4.61
CA GLY A 162 -14.28 10.16 4.72
C GLY A 162 -14.05 11.21 5.82
N HIS A 163 -12.98 11.11 6.64
CA HIS A 163 -12.59 12.21 7.51
C HIS A 163 -11.94 13.35 6.71
N LEU A 164 -11.06 13.03 5.77
CA LEU A 164 -10.31 14.00 4.98
C LEU A 164 -10.82 14.17 3.55
N ASN A 165 -11.58 13.20 3.05
CA ASN A 165 -12.08 13.14 1.69
C ASN A 165 -13.59 13.37 1.63
N ASP A 166 -14.06 14.09 0.61
CA ASP A 166 -15.46 14.08 0.19
C ASP A 166 -15.82 12.71 -0.41
N ILE A 167 -15.95 11.70 0.44
CA ILE A 167 -16.13 10.30 0.02
C ILE A 167 -17.43 10.09 -0.76
N ASN A 168 -18.50 10.88 -0.44
CA ASN A 168 -19.80 10.80 -1.11
C ASN A 168 -19.84 11.53 -2.45
N GLY A 169 -18.77 12.22 -2.84
CA GLY A 169 -18.62 12.84 -4.15
C GLY A 169 -18.19 11.86 -5.25
N PHE A 170 -17.87 10.62 -4.93
CA PHE A 170 -17.50 9.56 -5.89
C PHE A 170 -16.39 9.99 -6.86
N HIS A 171 -15.31 10.56 -6.32
CA HIS A 171 -14.26 11.20 -7.11
C HIS A 171 -13.30 10.23 -7.80
N VAL A 172 -13.19 8.98 -7.32
CA VAL A 172 -12.46 7.92 -8.01
C VAL A 172 -13.30 7.41 -9.18
N ARG A 173 -12.68 7.29 -10.34
CA ARG A 173 -13.28 6.84 -11.59
C ARG A 173 -12.49 5.64 -12.14
N PRO A 174 -13.06 4.85 -13.09
CA PRO A 174 -12.36 3.72 -13.71
C PRO A 174 -10.99 4.06 -14.31
N GLU A 175 -10.83 5.26 -14.88
CA GLU A 175 -9.57 5.73 -15.44
C GLU A 175 -8.45 5.91 -14.40
N HIS A 176 -8.78 6.17 -13.14
CA HIS A 176 -7.78 6.25 -12.08
C HIS A 176 -7.20 4.88 -11.74
N ALA A 177 -8.00 3.82 -11.83
CA ALA A 177 -7.49 2.46 -11.70
C ALA A 177 -6.52 2.11 -12.84
N ALA A 178 -6.88 2.45 -14.07
CA ALA A 178 -6.00 2.27 -15.23
C ALA A 178 -4.69 3.07 -15.07
N ALA A 179 -4.77 4.31 -14.60
CA ALA A 179 -3.59 5.14 -14.37
C ALA A 179 -2.65 4.57 -13.30
N ALA A 180 -3.19 4.01 -12.20
CA ALA A 180 -2.40 3.33 -11.18
C ALA A 180 -1.70 2.08 -11.74
N LEU A 181 -2.41 1.28 -12.56
CA LEU A 181 -1.86 0.10 -13.23
C LEU A 181 -0.75 0.48 -14.22
N ASP A 182 -0.94 1.55 -14.99
CA ASP A 182 0.02 2.02 -15.98
C ASP A 182 1.31 2.58 -15.36
N ARG A 183 1.26 3.10 -14.14
CA ARG A 183 2.41 3.60 -13.38
C ARG A 183 3.14 2.54 -12.58
N ALA A 184 2.62 1.30 -12.52
CA ALA A 184 3.22 0.25 -11.74
C ALA A 184 4.64 -0.10 -12.23
N ASN A 185 5.59 -0.09 -11.32
CA ASN A 185 7.00 -0.41 -11.54
C ASN A 185 7.58 -1.17 -10.34
N GLY A 186 8.78 -1.72 -10.50
CA GLY A 186 9.50 -2.50 -9.47
C GLY A 186 10.49 -1.68 -8.65
N ASP A 187 10.45 -0.36 -8.72
CA ASP A 187 11.35 0.54 -7.99
C ASP A 187 10.90 0.75 -6.53
N GLU A 188 11.45 1.78 -5.88
CA GLU A 188 11.02 2.23 -4.55
C GLU A 188 9.52 2.57 -4.56
N VAL A 189 8.81 2.08 -3.55
CA VAL A 189 7.39 2.36 -3.36
C VAL A 189 7.21 3.67 -2.60
N ALA A 190 6.44 4.59 -3.15
CA ALA A 190 6.07 5.80 -2.43
C ALA A 190 5.15 5.47 -1.24
N GLU A 191 5.40 6.10 -0.09
CA GLU A 191 4.71 5.85 1.18
C GLU A 191 3.91 7.08 1.67
N GLY A 192 3.03 6.88 2.64
CA GLY A 192 2.21 7.92 3.25
C GLY A 192 1.00 8.30 2.41
N SER A 193 0.85 9.59 2.14
CA SER A 193 -0.36 10.18 1.52
C SER A 193 -0.37 10.02 -0.01
N VAL A 194 -0.27 8.79 -0.50
CA VAL A 194 -0.24 8.45 -1.93
C VAL A 194 -1.27 7.38 -2.27
N GLY A 195 -1.73 7.37 -3.51
CA GLY A 195 -2.69 6.38 -3.99
C GLY A 195 -3.91 6.27 -3.08
N GLY A 196 -4.36 5.06 -2.80
CA GLY A 196 -5.45 4.78 -1.87
C GLY A 196 -5.18 5.28 -0.45
N GLY A 197 -3.91 5.42 -0.03
CA GLY A 197 -3.51 5.93 1.30
C GLY A 197 -3.64 7.43 1.50
N THR A 198 -4.05 8.18 0.48
CA THR A 198 -4.04 9.65 0.50
C THR A 198 -4.83 10.25 1.65
N GLY A 199 -6.06 9.79 1.91
CA GLY A 199 -6.94 10.31 2.97
C GLY A 199 -6.88 9.55 4.29
N MET A 200 -5.97 8.59 4.45
CA MET A 200 -5.96 7.65 5.57
C MET A 200 -5.33 8.20 6.84
N ILE A 201 -5.80 7.70 7.97
CA ILE A 201 -5.42 8.12 9.33
C ILE A 201 -5.20 6.87 10.15
N CYS A 202 -4.03 6.72 10.78
CA CYS A 202 -3.79 5.64 11.72
C CYS A 202 -3.32 6.17 13.07
N PHE A 203 -3.83 5.58 14.13
CA PHE A 203 -3.60 6.04 15.51
C PHE A 203 -3.87 7.55 15.68
N GLU A 204 -4.85 8.07 14.93
CA GLU A 204 -5.24 9.49 14.90
C GLU A 204 -4.13 10.44 14.42
N PHE A 205 -3.08 9.92 13.78
CA PHE A 205 -2.13 10.68 12.98
C PHE A 205 -2.42 10.49 11.49
N LYS A 206 -2.00 11.44 10.66
CA LYS A 206 -2.00 11.24 9.22
C LYS A 206 -1.11 10.04 8.87
N CYS A 207 -1.62 9.16 8.03
CA CYS A 207 -0.99 7.90 7.70
C CYS A 207 -1.17 7.60 6.19
N GLY A 208 -1.22 6.34 5.79
CA GLY A 208 -1.49 5.96 4.40
C GLY A 208 -0.87 4.64 3.99
N ILE A 209 -0.11 4.67 2.88
CA ILE A 209 0.63 3.52 2.39
C ILE A 209 1.94 3.36 3.16
N GLY A 210 2.29 2.12 3.48
CA GLY A 210 3.61 1.75 3.98
C GLY A 210 4.04 0.41 3.44
N THR A 211 5.34 0.17 3.39
CA THR A 211 5.91 -1.06 2.86
C THR A 211 7.17 -1.48 3.59
N SER A 212 7.50 -2.74 3.55
CA SER A 212 8.78 -3.27 3.96
C SER A 212 9.01 -4.68 3.42
N SER A 213 10.20 -5.22 3.61
CA SER A 213 10.55 -6.59 3.22
C SER A 213 11.44 -7.27 4.25
N ARG A 214 11.54 -8.58 4.14
CA ARG A 214 12.48 -9.44 4.91
C ARG A 214 13.04 -10.52 4.02
N ILE A 215 14.31 -10.80 4.23
CA ILE A 215 14.96 -12.01 3.70
C ILE A 215 14.83 -13.10 4.77
N ALA A 216 14.14 -14.18 4.44
CA ALA A 216 13.93 -15.33 5.31
C ALA A 216 14.81 -16.49 4.85
N GLU A 217 15.61 -17.05 5.77
CA GLU A 217 16.36 -18.27 5.51
C GLU A 217 15.51 -19.49 5.89
N VAL A 218 15.25 -20.36 4.92
CA VAL A 218 14.45 -21.58 5.08
C VAL A 218 15.20 -22.77 4.52
N ALA A 219 15.62 -23.68 5.38
CA ALA A 219 16.33 -24.92 5.01
C ALA A 219 17.63 -24.71 4.17
N GLY A 220 18.27 -23.55 4.33
CA GLY A 220 19.50 -23.17 3.62
C GLY A 220 19.26 -22.34 2.36
N ASP A 221 18.01 -22.15 1.94
CA ASP A 221 17.63 -21.25 0.87
C ASP A 221 17.17 -19.89 1.44
N HIS A 222 17.35 -18.82 0.66
CA HIS A 222 16.88 -17.48 1.02
C HIS A 222 15.68 -17.10 0.17
N TYR A 223 14.62 -16.66 0.86
CA TYR A 223 13.41 -16.16 0.22
C TYR A 223 13.13 -14.74 0.64
N THR A 224 12.59 -13.95 -0.27
CA THR A 224 12.13 -12.60 -0.01
C THR A 224 10.65 -12.62 0.35
N LEU A 225 10.31 -11.94 1.43
CA LEU A 225 8.93 -11.66 1.80
C LEU A 225 8.76 -10.14 1.88
N GLY A 226 7.81 -9.60 1.13
CA GLY A 226 7.49 -8.18 1.09
C GLY A 226 6.06 -7.93 1.54
N VAL A 227 5.83 -6.76 2.15
CA VAL A 227 4.52 -6.33 2.66
C VAL A 227 4.22 -4.91 2.19
N LEU A 228 2.97 -4.69 1.77
CA LEU A 228 2.40 -3.36 1.59
C LEU A 228 1.13 -3.25 2.42
N VAL A 229 0.98 -2.13 3.14
CA VAL A 229 -0.21 -1.82 3.92
C VAL A 229 -0.88 -0.55 3.41
N GLN A 230 -2.21 -0.52 3.48
CA GLN A 230 -2.98 0.73 3.52
C GLN A 230 -3.62 0.81 4.90
N ALA A 231 -3.07 1.71 5.75
CA ALA A 231 -3.40 1.79 7.16
C ALA A 231 -4.34 2.96 7.47
N ASN A 232 -5.51 2.64 8.04
CA ASN A 232 -6.53 3.60 8.50
C ASN A 232 -7.17 3.07 9.79
N TYR A 233 -6.39 2.88 10.86
CA TYR A 233 -6.87 2.19 12.05
C TYR A 233 -6.17 2.67 13.33
N GLY A 234 -6.63 2.18 14.47
CA GLY A 234 -5.98 2.35 15.78
C GLY A 234 -6.33 3.64 16.51
N ARG A 235 -6.29 3.59 17.84
CA ARG A 235 -6.46 4.74 18.74
C ARG A 235 -5.12 5.26 19.21
N ARG A 236 -4.99 6.57 19.35
CA ARG A 236 -3.76 7.25 19.78
C ARG A 236 -3.14 6.63 21.03
N GLU A 237 -3.92 6.45 22.07
CA GLU A 237 -3.47 5.94 23.37
C GLU A 237 -2.87 4.54 23.32
N ASN A 238 -3.24 3.75 22.29
CA ASN A 238 -2.79 2.38 22.13
C ASN A 238 -1.50 2.25 21.32
N LEU A 239 -1.12 3.30 20.55
CA LEU A 239 0.06 3.24 19.67
C LEU A 239 1.30 2.78 20.41
N ARG A 240 1.93 1.73 19.88
CA ARG A 240 3.24 1.24 20.31
C ARG A 240 4.21 1.23 19.14
N VAL A 241 5.43 1.68 19.42
CA VAL A 241 6.55 1.62 18.46
C VAL A 241 7.73 1.02 19.20
N ALA A 242 8.28 -0.05 18.66
CA ALA A 242 9.37 -0.80 19.32
C ALA A 242 9.04 -1.18 20.80
N GLY A 243 7.79 -1.51 21.08
CA GLY A 243 7.31 -1.87 22.42
C GLY A 243 7.01 -0.68 23.35
N VAL A 244 7.43 0.55 23.00
CA VAL A 244 7.18 1.77 23.77
C VAL A 244 5.76 2.28 23.53
N ALA A 245 5.04 2.67 24.57
CA ALA A 245 3.67 3.21 24.47
C ALA A 245 3.67 4.68 24.02
N VAL A 246 4.16 4.93 22.81
CA VAL A 246 4.39 6.26 22.22
C VAL A 246 3.12 7.11 22.21
N GLY A 247 1.97 6.50 21.91
CA GLY A 247 0.71 7.24 21.79
C GLY A 247 0.26 7.92 23.08
N ARG A 248 0.65 7.41 24.26
CA ARG A 248 0.34 8.01 25.57
C ARG A 248 1.15 9.26 25.85
N GLU A 249 2.34 9.32 25.28
CA GLU A 249 3.26 10.46 25.41
C GLU A 249 2.97 11.58 24.40
N MET A 250 2.10 11.31 23.40
CA MET A 250 1.69 12.25 22.37
C MET A 250 0.16 12.49 22.37
N PRO A 251 -0.44 13.06 23.45
CA PRO A 251 -1.89 13.10 23.62
C PRO A 251 -2.61 14.20 22.82
N GLY A 252 -1.89 15.06 22.10
CA GLY A 252 -2.47 16.21 21.39
C GLY A 252 -3.18 15.86 20.08
N ASP A 253 -4.05 16.77 19.62
CA ASP A 253 -4.71 16.74 18.32
C ASP A 253 -5.47 15.43 18.02
N LEU A 254 -6.29 14.96 18.96
CA LEU A 254 -7.12 13.77 18.80
C LEU A 254 -8.24 14.03 17.81
N ILE A 255 -8.41 13.11 16.83
CA ILE A 255 -9.38 13.25 15.74
C ILE A 255 -10.77 12.77 16.17
N TYR A 256 -10.86 11.64 16.87
CA TYR A 256 -12.14 11.04 17.23
C TYR A 256 -12.93 11.86 18.25
N SER A 257 -12.26 12.63 19.09
CA SER A 257 -12.92 13.60 19.98
C SER A 257 -13.65 14.71 19.23
N GLN A 258 -13.25 15.01 17.99
CA GLN A 258 -13.90 16.01 17.13
C GLN A 258 -15.16 15.45 16.45
N ILE A 259 -15.31 14.15 16.33
CA ILE A 259 -16.44 13.49 15.66
C ILE A 259 -17.54 13.09 16.64
N GLY A 260 -17.35 13.27 17.96
CA GLY A 260 -18.40 13.02 18.97
C GLY A 260 -18.41 11.59 19.53
N GLY A 261 -17.28 11.09 20.01
CA GLY A 261 -17.21 9.87 20.85
C GLY A 261 -17.00 8.58 20.08
N ASP A 262 -17.19 7.45 20.75
CA ASP A 262 -16.95 6.09 20.23
C ASP A 262 -17.81 5.67 19.01
N ALA A 263 -18.80 6.45 18.66
CA ALA A 263 -19.84 6.10 17.69
C ALA A 263 -19.40 6.23 16.23
N GLY A 264 -18.14 6.40 15.91
CA GLY A 264 -17.75 6.66 14.52
C GLY A 264 -16.35 6.24 14.13
N MET A 265 -15.73 5.33 14.87
CA MET A 265 -14.42 4.82 14.45
C MET A 265 -14.60 3.80 13.32
N LEU A 266 -14.68 4.32 12.10
CA LEU A 266 -14.55 3.53 10.88
C LEU A 266 -13.05 3.30 10.67
N SER A 267 -12.57 2.20 11.20
CA SER A 267 -11.19 1.75 11.19
C SER A 267 -11.05 0.64 10.16
N SER A 268 -9.91 0.52 9.49
CA SER A 268 -9.63 -0.59 8.58
C SER A 268 -8.14 -0.65 8.26
N ILE A 269 -7.62 -1.83 7.99
CA ILE A 269 -6.29 -2.00 7.41
C ILE A 269 -6.31 -3.10 6.35
N ILE A 270 -5.79 -2.78 5.18
CA ILE A 270 -5.52 -3.77 4.14
C ILE A 270 -4.03 -4.08 4.14
N VAL A 271 -3.71 -5.37 4.15
CA VAL A 271 -2.33 -5.85 4.09
C VAL A 271 -2.17 -6.84 2.95
N VAL A 272 -1.20 -6.57 2.08
CA VAL A 272 -0.78 -7.46 1.00
C VAL A 272 0.59 -8.00 1.31
N VAL A 273 0.71 -9.33 1.39
CA VAL A 273 1.96 -10.05 1.62
C VAL A 273 2.36 -10.76 0.34
N ALA A 274 3.56 -10.51 -0.13
CA ALA A 274 4.15 -11.17 -1.31
C ALA A 274 5.37 -11.98 -0.90
N THR A 275 5.65 -13.09 -1.59
CA THR A 275 6.89 -13.82 -1.42
C THR A 275 7.28 -14.58 -2.70
N ASP A 276 8.57 -14.85 -2.89
CA ASP A 276 9.08 -15.76 -3.91
C ASP A 276 9.27 -17.20 -3.38
N ALA A 277 8.95 -17.43 -2.11
CA ALA A 277 8.97 -18.79 -1.54
C ALA A 277 7.90 -19.67 -2.21
N PRO A 278 8.21 -20.91 -2.59
CA PRO A 278 7.26 -21.83 -3.21
C PRO A 278 6.27 -22.33 -2.16
N LEU A 279 5.16 -21.60 -2.00
CA LEU A 279 4.11 -21.90 -1.05
C LEU A 279 2.81 -22.29 -1.76
N LEU A 280 2.09 -23.22 -1.13
CA LEU A 280 0.75 -23.62 -1.53
C LEU A 280 -0.30 -22.65 -0.98
N PRO A 281 -1.53 -22.59 -1.55
CA PRO A 281 -2.58 -21.65 -1.10
C PRO A 281 -2.85 -21.69 0.41
N GLN A 282 -2.99 -22.87 1.01
CA GLN A 282 -3.21 -23.00 2.46
C GLN A 282 -2.00 -22.54 3.30
N GLN A 283 -0.77 -22.56 2.77
CA GLN A 283 0.40 -22.02 3.44
C GLN A 283 0.43 -20.49 3.37
N LEU A 284 -0.01 -19.92 2.26
CA LEU A 284 -0.20 -18.46 2.08
C LEU A 284 -1.30 -17.93 3.00
N GLU A 285 -2.42 -18.63 3.15
CA GLU A 285 -3.43 -18.28 4.16
C GLU A 285 -2.82 -18.25 5.57
N ARG A 286 -1.92 -19.17 5.89
CA ARG A 286 -1.21 -19.16 7.18
C ARG A 286 -0.27 -17.96 7.33
N LEU A 287 0.31 -17.41 6.27
CA LEU A 287 1.01 -16.13 6.32
C LEU A 287 0.03 -14.98 6.62
N ALA A 288 -1.09 -14.90 5.89
CA ALA A 288 -2.12 -13.88 6.12
C ALA A 288 -2.61 -13.90 7.58
N ARG A 289 -2.78 -15.07 8.18
CA ARG A 289 -3.15 -15.24 9.60
C ARG A 289 -2.08 -14.77 10.61
N ARG A 290 -0.86 -14.40 10.19
CA ARG A 290 0.18 -13.83 11.07
C ARG A 290 0.15 -12.31 11.08
N VAL A 291 -0.47 -11.69 10.10
CA VAL A 291 -0.63 -10.23 10.02
C VAL A 291 -1.23 -9.62 11.29
N PRO A 292 -2.31 -10.19 11.90
CA PRO A 292 -2.86 -9.67 13.16
C PRO A 292 -1.87 -9.57 14.32
N LEU A 293 -0.82 -10.41 14.35
CA LEU A 293 0.19 -10.34 15.39
C LEU A 293 1.00 -9.05 15.32
N ALA A 294 1.27 -8.55 14.10
CA ALA A 294 1.93 -7.26 13.89
C ALA A 294 1.00 -6.08 14.25
N ILE A 295 -0.29 -6.18 13.91
CA ILE A 295 -1.31 -5.19 14.29
C ILE A 295 -1.36 -5.08 15.82
N GLY A 296 -1.37 -6.21 16.54
CA GLY A 296 -1.32 -6.24 17.99
C GLY A 296 -0.02 -5.65 18.56
N ARG A 297 1.13 -5.85 17.91
CA ARG A 297 2.43 -5.26 18.32
C ARG A 297 2.42 -3.74 18.21
N THR A 298 1.73 -3.18 17.22
CA THR A 298 1.57 -1.73 17.06
C THR A 298 0.49 -1.13 17.97
N GLY A 299 -0.27 -1.99 18.69
CA GLY A 299 -1.16 -1.60 19.79
C GLY A 299 -2.65 -1.66 19.50
N ASP A 300 -3.07 -2.08 18.31
CA ASP A 300 -4.50 -2.26 18.06
C ASP A 300 -5.01 -3.64 18.54
N THR A 301 -6.29 -3.69 18.87
CA THR A 301 -6.96 -4.89 19.40
C THR A 301 -8.05 -5.43 18.46
N GLY A 302 -8.18 -4.84 17.25
CA GLY A 302 -9.21 -5.20 16.30
C GLY A 302 -10.60 -4.72 16.74
N SER A 303 -10.92 -3.43 16.59
CA SER A 303 -12.20 -2.89 17.01
C SER A 303 -13.35 -3.39 16.14
N ASN A 304 -14.56 -3.50 16.73
CA ASN A 304 -15.76 -4.00 16.03
C ASN A 304 -16.11 -3.25 14.73
N GLY A 305 -15.73 -1.98 14.62
CA GLY A 305 -15.98 -1.15 13.44
C GLY A 305 -14.90 -1.25 12.37
N SER A 306 -13.90 -2.13 12.53
CA SER A 306 -12.76 -2.25 11.62
C SER A 306 -13.01 -3.28 10.51
N GLY A 307 -12.46 -3.01 9.31
CA GLY A 307 -12.34 -3.96 8.21
C GLY A 307 -10.86 -4.31 8.02
N ASP A 308 -10.41 -5.39 8.64
CA ASP A 308 -9.02 -5.81 8.67
C ASP A 308 -8.87 -7.06 7.81
N ILE A 309 -8.46 -6.87 6.53
CA ILE A 309 -8.47 -7.92 5.52
C ILE A 309 -7.09 -8.05 4.88
N PHE A 310 -6.63 -9.27 4.73
CA PHE A 310 -5.26 -9.58 4.32
C PHE A 310 -5.25 -10.60 3.19
N VAL A 311 -4.38 -10.40 2.22
CA VAL A 311 -4.10 -11.36 1.15
C VAL A 311 -2.61 -11.64 1.09
N ALA A 312 -2.23 -12.90 0.94
CA ALA A 312 -0.86 -13.32 0.71
C ALA A 312 -0.75 -14.08 -0.60
N PHE A 313 0.30 -13.83 -1.38
CA PHE A 313 0.55 -14.55 -2.64
C PHE A 313 2.02 -14.90 -2.82
N SER A 314 2.26 -15.91 -3.67
CA SER A 314 3.61 -16.32 -4.05
C SER A 314 3.86 -16.15 -5.54
N THR A 315 4.99 -15.52 -5.89
CA THR A 315 5.44 -15.40 -7.29
C THR A 315 6.15 -16.67 -7.80
N ALA A 316 6.36 -17.66 -6.95
CA ALA A 316 6.84 -18.98 -7.35
C ALA A 316 5.77 -19.78 -8.12
N ASN A 317 6.14 -20.99 -8.57
CA ASN A 317 5.21 -21.93 -9.23
C ASN A 317 4.44 -21.35 -10.44
N GLU A 318 5.10 -20.56 -11.28
CA GLU A 318 4.47 -19.96 -12.46
C GLU A 318 3.77 -20.98 -13.35
N ALA A 319 4.32 -22.20 -13.48
CA ALA A 319 3.75 -23.25 -14.27
C ALA A 319 2.37 -23.73 -13.79
N ALA A 320 2.03 -23.51 -12.51
CA ALA A 320 0.75 -23.92 -11.93
C ALA A 320 -0.46 -23.22 -12.58
N SER A 321 -0.27 -22.00 -13.08
CA SER A 321 -1.34 -21.20 -13.69
C SER A 321 -1.56 -21.49 -15.18
N ARG A 322 -0.67 -22.23 -15.84
CA ARG A 322 -0.71 -22.46 -17.28
C ARG A 322 -1.63 -23.62 -17.75
N GLY A 323 -2.38 -24.20 -16.86
CA GLY A 323 -3.67 -24.89 -16.96
C GLY A 323 -3.85 -26.10 -17.89
N TYR A 324 -2.92 -26.48 -18.76
CA TYR A 324 -3.18 -27.51 -19.78
C TYR A 324 -2.16 -28.67 -19.82
N THR A 325 -1.19 -28.68 -18.95
CA THR A 325 -0.17 -29.74 -18.86
C THR A 325 0.15 -30.05 -17.41
N ASP A 326 0.61 -31.24 -17.14
CA ASP A 326 1.12 -31.64 -15.83
C ASP A 326 2.24 -30.68 -15.43
N ALA A 327 2.05 -29.95 -14.33
CA ALA A 327 3.01 -29.03 -13.77
C ALA A 327 3.66 -29.64 -12.52
N THR A 328 4.97 -29.53 -12.42
CA THR A 328 5.67 -29.81 -11.17
C THR A 328 5.50 -28.63 -10.23
N ILE A 329 4.87 -28.85 -9.08
CA ILE A 329 4.64 -27.83 -8.05
C ILE A 329 5.69 -28.04 -6.95
N LEU A 330 6.43 -26.99 -6.65
CA LEU A 330 7.36 -26.94 -5.52
C LEU A 330 6.62 -26.47 -4.28
N SER A 331 6.97 -27.01 -3.12
CA SER A 331 6.43 -26.52 -1.84
C SER A 331 7.46 -26.71 -0.71
N ILE A 332 7.45 -25.77 0.22
CA ILE A 332 8.23 -25.85 1.45
C ILE A 332 7.46 -26.72 2.45
N PRO A 333 8.14 -27.68 3.15
CA PRO A 333 7.49 -28.44 4.22
C PRO A 333 6.92 -27.54 5.32
N ASN A 334 5.76 -27.90 5.86
CA ASN A 334 5.09 -27.11 6.91
C ASN A 334 5.96 -26.82 8.13
N ASP A 335 6.82 -27.76 8.53
CA ASP A 335 7.68 -27.62 9.69
C ASP A 335 8.82 -26.60 9.47
N SER A 336 9.05 -26.18 8.23
CA SER A 336 10.07 -25.19 7.85
C SER A 336 9.50 -23.76 7.68
N LEU A 337 8.22 -23.51 7.94
CA LEU A 337 7.58 -22.21 7.68
C LEU A 337 7.84 -21.13 8.74
N ASN A 338 8.39 -21.47 9.90
CA ASN A 338 8.57 -20.51 11.00
C ASN A 338 9.35 -19.24 10.62
N PRO A 339 10.42 -19.27 9.81
CA PRO A 339 11.10 -18.06 9.38
C PRO A 339 10.20 -17.13 8.55
N LEU A 340 9.35 -17.69 7.68
CA LEU A 340 8.39 -16.91 6.89
C LEU A 340 7.27 -16.32 7.76
N PHE A 341 6.84 -17.02 8.81
CA PHE A 341 5.89 -16.47 9.79
C PHE A 341 6.49 -15.28 10.55
N ALA A 342 7.74 -15.42 11.02
CA ALA A 342 8.46 -14.32 11.67
C ALA A 342 8.65 -13.13 10.71
N ALA A 343 9.10 -13.39 9.47
CA ALA A 343 9.25 -12.37 8.44
C ALA A 343 7.93 -11.62 8.15
N THR A 344 6.79 -12.32 8.12
CA THR A 344 5.48 -11.70 7.92
C THR A 344 5.15 -10.71 9.04
N VAL A 345 5.35 -11.10 10.30
CA VAL A 345 5.09 -10.21 11.45
C VAL A 345 6.03 -9.01 11.44
N GLN A 346 7.32 -9.24 11.26
CA GLN A 346 8.36 -8.19 11.26
C GLN A 346 8.18 -7.19 10.12
N ALA A 347 7.90 -7.67 8.90
CA ALA A 347 7.67 -6.81 7.76
C ALA A 347 6.36 -6.02 7.90
N THR A 348 5.30 -6.64 8.39
CA THR A 348 4.01 -5.95 8.59
C THR A 348 4.14 -4.85 9.64
N GLU A 349 4.80 -5.11 10.78
CA GLU A 349 5.05 -4.10 11.82
C GLU A 349 5.80 -2.89 11.27
N GLU A 350 6.90 -3.13 10.53
CA GLU A 350 7.67 -2.04 9.95
C GLU A 350 6.89 -1.29 8.87
N ALA A 351 6.14 -1.97 8.01
CA ALA A 351 5.29 -1.34 6.99
C ALA A 351 4.25 -0.40 7.62
N ILE A 352 3.62 -0.80 8.73
CA ILE A 352 2.68 0.04 9.48
C ILE A 352 3.37 1.29 10.03
N ILE A 353 4.54 1.14 10.65
CA ILE A 353 5.26 2.29 11.20
C ILE A 353 5.82 3.18 10.10
N ASN A 354 6.24 2.64 8.95
CA ASN A 354 6.62 3.43 7.79
C ASN A 354 5.44 4.24 7.24
N ALA A 355 4.23 3.67 7.15
CA ALA A 355 3.02 4.39 6.77
C ALA A 355 2.73 5.58 7.70
N LEU A 356 2.95 5.40 9.01
CA LEU A 356 2.78 6.42 10.04
C LEU A 356 3.83 7.54 9.90
N VAL A 357 5.10 7.18 9.77
CA VAL A 357 6.23 8.11 9.66
C VAL A 357 6.19 8.92 8.35
N ALA A 358 5.74 8.30 7.25
CA ALA A 358 5.57 8.97 5.97
C ALA A 358 4.36 9.92 5.92
N GLY A 359 3.45 9.85 6.91
CA GLY A 359 2.28 10.73 7.02
C GLY A 359 2.69 12.19 7.25
N ARG A 360 2.12 13.11 6.46
CA ARG A 360 2.34 14.55 6.61
C ARG A 360 1.02 15.27 6.88
N ASP A 361 1.10 16.40 7.57
CA ASP A 361 -0.08 17.23 7.86
C ASP A 361 -0.94 17.40 6.62
N MET A 362 -2.24 17.17 6.77
CA MET A 362 -3.21 17.30 5.69
C MET A 362 -4.48 18.00 6.14
N LEU A 363 -4.85 19.02 5.38
CA LEU A 363 -6.16 19.65 5.46
C LEU A 363 -7.08 18.98 4.44
N GLY A 364 -8.25 18.56 4.87
CA GLY A 364 -9.22 17.82 4.07
C GLY A 364 -10.59 18.44 4.05
N ASP A 365 -11.58 17.60 3.77
CA ASP A 365 -12.98 17.95 3.62
C ASP A 365 -13.55 18.67 4.87
N GLN A 366 -14.33 19.72 4.64
CA GLN A 366 -14.95 20.56 5.68
C GLN A 366 -13.95 21.20 6.66
N GLY A 367 -12.70 21.43 6.22
CA GLY A 367 -11.65 22.01 7.05
C GLY A 367 -11.09 21.07 8.12
N ARG A 368 -11.45 19.80 8.09
CA ARG A 368 -10.88 18.79 8.98
C ARG A 368 -9.41 18.58 8.69
N ARG A 369 -8.64 18.28 9.70
CA ARG A 369 -7.20 18.04 9.51
C ARG A 369 -6.75 16.78 10.25
N ALA A 370 -5.68 16.18 9.72
CA ALA A 370 -4.87 15.20 10.42
C ALA A 370 -3.41 15.63 10.38
N ARG A 371 -2.71 15.50 11.49
CA ARG A 371 -1.28 15.82 11.58
C ARG A 371 -0.43 14.56 11.42
N GLY A 372 0.72 14.71 10.78
CA GLY A 372 1.78 13.71 10.82
C GLY A 372 2.32 13.52 12.22
N ILE A 373 2.92 12.37 12.51
CA ILE A 373 3.63 12.14 13.77
C ILE A 373 4.86 13.05 13.84
N ASP A 374 5.15 13.60 15.02
CA ASP A 374 6.39 14.36 15.24
C ASP A 374 7.58 13.40 15.29
N HIS A 375 8.48 13.50 14.30
CA HIS A 375 9.64 12.63 14.17
C HIS A 375 10.66 12.82 15.29
N ASN A 376 10.84 14.05 15.78
CA ASN A 376 11.81 14.31 16.85
C ASN A 376 11.32 13.71 18.16
N GLU A 377 10.02 13.88 18.43
CA GLU A 377 9.41 13.30 19.62
C GLU A 377 9.38 11.77 19.56
N LEU A 378 9.06 11.20 18.39
CA LEU A 378 9.14 9.75 18.18
C LEU A 378 10.54 9.22 18.47
N ARG A 379 11.58 9.85 17.91
CA ARG A 379 12.98 9.48 18.18
C ARG A 379 13.32 9.55 19.66
N ARG A 380 12.93 10.63 20.33
CA ARG A 380 13.19 10.83 21.76
C ARG A 380 12.58 9.71 22.61
N LEU A 381 11.40 9.22 22.24
CA LEU A 381 10.67 8.19 22.98
C LEU A 381 11.21 6.78 22.73
N VAL A 382 11.64 6.46 21.51
CA VAL A 382 12.03 5.09 21.15
C VAL A 382 13.53 4.80 21.27
N LEU A 383 14.37 5.85 21.27
CA LEU A 383 15.81 5.68 21.46
C LEU A 383 16.17 5.71 22.96
N PRO A 384 17.12 4.88 23.41
CA PRO A 384 17.61 5.00 24.78
C PRO A 384 18.22 6.40 25.01
N PRO A 385 18.14 6.95 26.26
CA PRO A 385 18.81 8.20 26.56
C PRO A 385 20.28 8.10 26.18
N SER A 386 20.81 9.15 25.54
CA SER A 386 22.25 9.24 25.24
C SER A 386 23.03 9.16 26.57
N THR A 387 24.04 8.32 26.64
CA THR A 387 24.87 8.09 27.81
C THR A 387 25.71 9.30 28.20
N GLU A 388 25.54 10.48 27.56
CA GLU A 388 26.29 11.69 27.78
C GLU A 388 25.72 12.64 28.89
N GLU A 389 24.55 12.34 29.47
CA GLU A 389 23.96 13.18 30.54
C GLU A 389 24.13 12.62 31.96
N SER A 390 25.06 11.69 32.18
CA SER A 390 25.37 11.13 33.49
C SER A 390 26.84 11.33 33.91
N GLU A 391 27.38 12.54 33.79
CA GLU A 391 28.58 12.98 34.52
C GLU A 391 28.33 14.28 35.30
#